data_533bdfc57f2d1d9a7e07d53005b54260
#
_entry.id   533bdfc57f2d1d9a7e07d53005b54260
#
_cell.length_a   1.000
_cell.length_b   1.000
_cell.length_c   1.000
_cell.angle_alpha   90.00
_cell.angle_beta   90.00
_cell.angle_gamma   90.00
#
_symmetry.space_group_name_H-M   'P 1'
#
loop_
_entity.id
_entity.type
_entity.pdbx_description
1 polymer ?
#
loop_
_entity_poly.entity_id
_entity_poly.type
_entity_poly.pdbx_seq_one_letter_code
_entity_poly.pdbx_strand_id
1 'polypeptide(L)'
;MTYAAPPTDGPPKGRELFKAYLRKVGSGEHTSSGLTREEAAHALELMLDGAASPAQIGAFLIAHRIRRPEPQELTGMLDVYRKRGPQLTTGKPAISFGMPFDGRTRTAPIYPLTALVLSSAGLPVVLQGAGRIPVKYGITAQELFACLGLQLAGRSVEWVQAKLNACDLALVHQPDHLPDAETLIPYREDLGKRPPLASLELLWTAHQGEHLLVSGFVHPPTEARAWKALDLAGETNVLTVKGL
;
A
#
# COMPACT_ATOMS: atom_id res chain seq x y z
N MET A 1 -27.74 -31.95 -10.31
CA MET A 1 -26.96 -31.30 -9.24
C MET A 1 -27.93 -30.49 -8.39
N THR A 2 -28.30 -30.98 -7.23
CA THR A 2 -29.16 -30.27 -6.27
C THR A 2 -28.33 -29.17 -5.60
N TYR A 3 -28.68 -27.92 -5.86
CA TYR A 3 -28.09 -26.78 -5.18
C TYR A 3 -28.47 -26.87 -3.70
N ALA A 4 -27.48 -27.02 -2.82
CA ALA A 4 -27.75 -26.99 -1.40
C ALA A 4 -28.31 -25.60 -1.02
N ALA A 5 -29.44 -25.61 -0.28
CA ALA A 5 -30.01 -24.35 0.22
C ALA A 5 -28.94 -23.60 1.06
N PRO A 6 -28.85 -22.29 0.95
CA PRO A 6 -27.93 -21.52 1.79
C PRO A 6 -28.30 -21.70 3.27
N PRO A 7 -27.31 -21.67 4.18
CA PRO A 7 -27.58 -21.79 5.61
C PRO A 7 -28.60 -20.73 6.05
N THR A 8 -29.46 -21.09 6.98
CA THR A 8 -30.58 -20.31 7.51
C THR A 8 -30.16 -19.05 8.27
N ASP A 9 -28.92 -18.97 8.71
CA ASP A 9 -28.30 -17.75 9.25
C ASP A 9 -27.77 -16.94 8.08
N GLY A 10 -28.37 -15.80 7.76
CA GLY A 10 -28.01 -14.95 6.62
C GLY A 10 -26.51 -14.69 6.52
N PRO A 11 -26.02 -14.17 5.36
CA PRO A 11 -24.60 -13.93 5.19
C PRO A 11 -24.10 -12.98 6.29
N PRO A 12 -22.85 -13.18 6.76
CA PRO A 12 -22.26 -12.28 7.76
C PRO A 12 -22.43 -10.81 7.38
N LYS A 13 -22.76 -9.94 8.34
CA LYS A 13 -23.03 -8.51 8.11
C LYS A 13 -21.99 -7.84 7.20
N GLY A 14 -20.71 -8.18 7.36
CA GLY A 14 -19.64 -7.64 6.52
C GLY A 14 -19.80 -7.96 5.04
N ARG A 15 -20.22 -9.16 4.67
CA ARG A 15 -20.46 -9.55 3.28
C ARG A 15 -21.62 -8.79 2.64
N GLU A 16 -22.69 -8.52 3.38
CA GLU A 16 -23.82 -7.73 2.89
C GLU A 16 -23.43 -6.26 2.68
N LEU A 17 -22.72 -5.66 3.62
CA LEU A 17 -22.19 -4.31 3.48
C LEU A 17 -21.24 -4.21 2.28
N PHE A 18 -20.35 -5.18 2.10
CA PHE A 18 -19.40 -5.19 1.00
C PHE A 18 -20.07 -5.30 -0.38
N LYS A 19 -21.23 -5.96 -0.47
CA LYS A 19 -22.02 -5.99 -1.72
C LYS A 19 -22.42 -4.60 -2.19
N ALA A 20 -22.74 -3.68 -1.27
CA ALA A 20 -23.09 -2.31 -1.63
C ALA A 20 -21.90 -1.58 -2.29
N TYR A 21 -20.70 -1.75 -1.76
CA TYR A 21 -19.47 -1.18 -2.34
C TYR A 21 -19.13 -1.83 -3.68
N LEU A 22 -19.26 -3.15 -3.77
CA LEU A 22 -19.02 -3.87 -5.02
C LEU A 22 -19.96 -3.40 -6.14
N ARG A 23 -21.24 -3.15 -5.83
CA ARG A 23 -22.20 -2.58 -6.80
C ARG A 23 -21.75 -1.21 -7.28
N LYS A 24 -21.27 -0.34 -6.42
CA LYS A 24 -20.80 1.01 -6.78
C LYS A 24 -19.61 0.97 -7.73
N VAL A 25 -18.66 0.06 -7.56
CA VAL A 25 -17.45 -0.01 -8.39
C VAL A 25 -17.58 -0.93 -9.60
N GLY A 26 -18.54 -1.87 -9.57
CA GLY A 26 -18.63 -2.97 -10.55
C GLY A 26 -19.87 -2.97 -11.43
N SER A 27 -20.70 -1.92 -11.42
CA SER A 27 -21.98 -1.90 -12.16
C SER A 27 -21.87 -1.54 -13.65
N GLY A 28 -20.66 -1.32 -14.18
CA GLY A 28 -20.44 -0.94 -15.57
C GLY A 28 -20.02 0.51 -15.74
N GLU A 29 -19.59 0.86 -16.95
CA GLU A 29 -18.93 2.14 -17.26
C GLU A 29 -19.81 3.35 -16.92
N HIS A 30 -21.11 3.27 -17.20
CA HIS A 30 -22.04 4.40 -17.03
C HIS A 30 -22.83 4.37 -15.73
N THR A 31 -22.74 3.31 -14.95
CA THR A 31 -23.52 3.11 -13.72
C THR A 31 -22.67 3.00 -12.46
N SER A 32 -21.38 2.87 -12.61
CA SER A 32 -20.41 2.89 -11.47
C SER A 32 -20.28 4.32 -10.93
N SER A 33 -20.70 4.54 -9.70
CA SER A 33 -20.65 5.87 -9.06
C SER A 33 -19.37 6.18 -8.31
N GLY A 34 -18.50 5.18 -8.12
CA GLY A 34 -17.35 5.29 -7.22
C GLY A 34 -17.73 5.26 -5.74
N LEU A 35 -16.71 5.32 -4.91
CA LEU A 35 -16.86 5.34 -3.44
C LEU A 35 -16.52 6.73 -2.90
N THR A 36 -17.12 7.10 -1.78
CA THR A 36 -16.61 8.20 -0.97
C THR A 36 -15.32 7.78 -0.26
N ARG A 37 -14.63 8.72 0.38
CA ARG A 37 -13.44 8.46 1.19
C ARG A 37 -13.73 7.44 2.29
N GLU A 38 -14.84 7.65 3.02
CA GLU A 38 -15.27 6.79 4.12
C GLU A 38 -15.66 5.39 3.64
N GLU A 39 -16.36 5.31 2.50
CA GLU A 39 -16.75 4.03 1.91
C GLU A 39 -15.54 3.23 1.42
N ALA A 40 -14.56 3.90 0.83
CA ALA A 40 -13.31 3.27 0.39
C ALA A 40 -12.47 2.77 1.58
N ALA A 41 -12.39 3.56 2.65
CA ALA A 41 -11.76 3.17 3.90
C ALA A 41 -12.46 1.93 4.48
N HIS A 42 -13.78 1.96 4.64
CA HIS A 42 -14.54 0.85 5.19
C HIS A 42 -14.47 -0.42 4.30
N ALA A 43 -14.51 -0.27 2.98
CA ALA A 43 -14.32 -1.40 2.07
C ALA A 43 -12.96 -2.08 2.28
N LEU A 44 -11.89 -1.30 2.45
CA LEU A 44 -10.57 -1.84 2.74
C LEU A 44 -10.53 -2.49 4.14
N GLU A 45 -11.09 -1.86 5.16
CA GLU A 45 -11.18 -2.48 6.50
C GLU A 45 -11.87 -3.84 6.45
N LEU A 46 -13.02 -3.96 5.76
CA LEU A 46 -13.73 -5.24 5.60
C LEU A 46 -12.91 -6.32 4.88
N MET A 47 -12.03 -5.92 3.94
CA MET A 47 -11.12 -6.86 3.29
C MET A 47 -10.02 -7.32 4.24
N LEU A 48 -9.38 -6.40 4.97
CA LEU A 48 -8.30 -6.70 5.92
C LEU A 48 -8.79 -7.53 7.11
N ASP A 49 -10.02 -7.30 7.56
CA ASP A 49 -10.66 -8.05 8.66
C ASP A 49 -11.21 -9.42 8.22
N GLY A 50 -11.06 -9.79 6.93
CA GLY A 50 -11.62 -11.03 6.40
C GLY A 50 -13.17 -11.08 6.40
N ALA A 51 -13.82 -9.92 6.56
CA ALA A 51 -15.28 -9.82 6.59
C ALA A 51 -15.91 -9.89 5.19
N ALA A 52 -15.16 -9.56 4.13
CA ALA A 52 -15.53 -9.80 2.75
C ALA A 52 -15.11 -11.22 2.32
N SER A 53 -15.91 -11.87 1.44
CA SER A 53 -15.52 -13.19 0.92
C SER A 53 -14.40 -13.08 -0.13
N PRO A 54 -13.61 -14.16 -0.37
CA PRO A 54 -12.59 -14.17 -1.42
C PRO A 54 -13.13 -13.76 -2.79
N ALA A 55 -14.33 -14.24 -3.16
CA ALA A 55 -14.98 -13.88 -4.42
C ALA A 55 -15.32 -12.39 -4.49
N GLN A 56 -15.75 -11.79 -3.37
CA GLN A 56 -16.04 -10.36 -3.30
C GLN A 56 -14.77 -9.53 -3.39
N ILE A 57 -13.70 -9.93 -2.71
CA ILE A 57 -12.39 -9.26 -2.75
C ILE A 57 -11.85 -9.28 -4.17
N GLY A 58 -11.79 -10.45 -4.82
CA GLY A 58 -11.30 -10.57 -6.20
C GLY A 58 -12.12 -9.72 -7.18
N ALA A 59 -13.45 -9.79 -7.11
CA ALA A 59 -14.34 -8.98 -7.96
C ALA A 59 -14.15 -7.47 -7.73
N PHE A 60 -14.02 -7.03 -6.47
CA PHE A 60 -13.77 -5.64 -6.14
C PHE A 60 -12.43 -5.15 -6.68
N LEU A 61 -11.37 -5.89 -6.44
CA LEU A 61 -10.03 -5.51 -6.85
C LEU A 61 -9.90 -5.35 -8.36
N ILE A 62 -10.51 -6.27 -9.15
CA ILE A 62 -10.46 -6.17 -10.61
C ILE A 62 -11.39 -5.08 -11.14
N ALA A 63 -12.61 -4.94 -10.62
CA ALA A 63 -13.53 -3.88 -11.01
C ALA A 63 -12.96 -2.49 -10.71
N HIS A 64 -12.44 -2.30 -9.50
CA HIS A 64 -11.80 -1.06 -9.07
C HIS A 64 -10.56 -0.73 -9.92
N ARG A 65 -9.78 -1.75 -10.33
CA ARG A 65 -8.65 -1.58 -11.24
C ARG A 65 -9.09 -1.10 -12.63
N ILE A 66 -10.14 -1.69 -13.20
CA ILE A 66 -10.64 -1.37 -14.56
C ILE A 66 -11.18 0.05 -14.57
N ARG A 67 -12.01 0.39 -13.59
CA ARG A 67 -12.59 1.72 -13.44
C ARG A 67 -11.53 2.79 -13.14
N ARG A 68 -10.46 2.40 -12.50
CA ARG A 68 -9.42 3.24 -11.91
C ARG A 68 -9.94 4.06 -10.73
N PRO A 69 -9.34 3.92 -9.55
CA PRO A 69 -9.80 4.62 -8.34
C PRO A 69 -9.74 6.14 -8.50
N GLU A 70 -10.75 6.80 -7.97
CA GLU A 70 -10.74 8.25 -7.82
C GLU A 70 -9.85 8.69 -6.65
N PRO A 71 -9.38 9.95 -6.62
CA PRO A 71 -8.49 10.44 -5.57
C PRO A 71 -9.01 10.21 -4.15
N GLN A 72 -10.30 10.49 -3.89
CA GLN A 72 -10.90 10.29 -2.56
C GLN A 72 -10.92 8.82 -2.13
N GLU A 73 -11.05 7.89 -3.09
CA GLU A 73 -11.01 6.46 -2.79
C GLU A 73 -9.61 6.02 -2.35
N LEU A 74 -8.57 6.50 -3.05
CA LEU A 74 -7.17 6.27 -2.65
C LEU A 74 -6.89 6.88 -1.28
N THR A 75 -7.39 8.08 -1.02
CA THR A 75 -7.24 8.76 0.27
C THR A 75 -7.87 7.97 1.40
N GLY A 76 -9.11 7.47 1.22
CA GLY A 76 -9.77 6.64 2.22
C GLY A 76 -8.99 5.35 2.52
N MET A 77 -8.44 4.72 1.50
CA MET A 77 -7.57 3.54 1.70
C MET A 77 -6.25 3.89 2.40
N LEU A 78 -5.65 5.06 2.12
CA LEU A 78 -4.48 5.57 2.83
C LEU A 78 -4.76 5.81 4.31
N ASP A 79 -5.94 6.31 4.66
CA ASP A 79 -6.34 6.50 6.06
C ASP A 79 -6.30 5.18 6.84
N VAL A 80 -6.71 4.08 6.21
CA VAL A 80 -6.65 2.74 6.82
C VAL A 80 -5.20 2.29 7.02
N TYR A 81 -4.34 2.47 6.03
CA TYR A 81 -2.92 2.14 6.13
C TYR A 81 -2.23 2.96 7.23
N ARG A 82 -2.53 4.26 7.32
CA ARG A 82 -2.02 5.14 8.39
C ARG A 82 -2.50 4.73 9.77
N LYS A 83 -3.75 4.27 9.90
CA LYS A 83 -4.34 3.84 11.16
C LYS A 83 -3.80 2.49 11.63
N ARG A 84 -3.58 1.54 10.72
CA ARG A 84 -3.18 0.15 11.02
C ARG A 84 -1.68 -0.08 10.98
N GLY A 85 -0.98 0.68 10.16
CA GLY A 85 0.47 0.57 10.03
C GLY A 85 1.24 1.10 11.24
N PRO A 86 2.53 0.77 11.33
CA PRO A 86 3.39 1.31 12.38
C PRO A 86 3.51 2.83 12.24
N GLN A 87 3.73 3.48 13.37
CA GLN A 87 3.90 4.94 13.44
C GLN A 87 5.30 5.23 13.96
N LEU A 88 6.19 5.63 13.05
CA LEU A 88 7.57 5.98 13.37
C LEU A 88 7.71 7.50 13.53
N THR A 89 8.55 7.92 14.43
CA THR A 89 8.80 9.35 14.73
C THR A 89 10.27 9.68 14.69
N THR A 90 10.58 10.92 14.34
CA THR A 90 11.94 11.48 14.41
C THR A 90 11.91 12.88 15.00
N GLY A 91 13.03 13.32 15.57
CA GLY A 91 13.16 14.68 16.10
C GLY A 91 13.39 15.77 15.04
N LYS A 92 13.41 15.41 13.76
CA LYS A 92 13.67 16.28 12.60
C LYS A 92 12.90 15.76 11.39
N PRO A 93 12.67 16.57 10.32
CA PRO A 93 11.98 16.14 9.12
C PRO A 93 12.64 14.90 8.49
N ALA A 94 11.84 13.96 7.99
CA ALA A 94 12.30 12.73 7.40
C ALA A 94 12.12 12.71 5.87
N ILE A 95 12.84 11.84 5.18
CA ILE A 95 12.59 11.47 3.78
C ILE A 95 11.94 10.10 3.75
N SER A 96 10.76 10.00 3.17
CA SER A 96 10.01 8.75 3.06
C SER A 96 9.92 8.31 1.60
N PHE A 97 10.25 7.04 1.32
CA PHE A 97 10.20 6.49 -0.03
C PHE A 97 8.98 5.60 -0.23
N GLY A 98 8.00 6.11 -1.00
CA GLY A 98 6.89 5.31 -1.52
C GLY A 98 7.30 4.56 -2.78
N MET A 99 7.52 3.26 -2.67
CA MET A 99 8.02 2.41 -3.74
C MET A 99 7.15 1.18 -3.96
N PRO A 100 7.09 0.64 -5.20
CA PRO A 100 6.32 -0.57 -5.47
C PRO A 100 6.95 -1.75 -4.72
N PHE A 101 6.14 -2.45 -3.92
CA PHE A 101 6.60 -3.57 -3.10
C PHE A 101 6.94 -4.82 -3.92
N ASP A 102 6.37 -4.96 -5.12
CA ASP A 102 6.66 -6.07 -6.02
C ASP A 102 8.04 -5.99 -6.72
N GLY A 103 8.86 -5.03 -6.32
CA GLY A 103 10.24 -4.89 -6.76
C GLY A 103 10.43 -4.44 -8.21
N ARG A 104 11.66 -4.54 -8.70
CA ARG A 104 12.04 -4.20 -10.07
C ARG A 104 12.63 -5.42 -10.79
N THR A 105 12.27 -5.58 -12.07
CA THR A 105 12.74 -6.70 -12.92
C THR A 105 13.62 -6.26 -14.08
N ARG A 106 13.54 -5.01 -14.51
CA ARG A 106 14.29 -4.49 -15.67
C ARG A 106 15.56 -3.74 -15.29
N THR A 107 15.54 -3.11 -14.13
CA THR A 107 16.66 -2.31 -13.61
C THR A 107 16.82 -2.59 -12.13
N ALA A 108 18.04 -2.52 -11.62
CA ALA A 108 18.26 -2.59 -10.17
C ALA A 108 17.57 -1.40 -9.48
N PRO A 109 16.87 -1.61 -8.36
CA PRO A 109 16.35 -0.51 -7.56
C PRO A 109 17.52 0.17 -6.83
N ILE A 110 17.86 1.39 -7.22
CA ILE A 110 18.98 2.14 -6.62
C ILE A 110 18.57 2.98 -5.42
N TYR A 111 17.28 3.19 -5.19
CA TYR A 111 16.79 4.01 -4.07
C TYR A 111 17.23 3.53 -2.66
N PRO A 112 17.48 2.23 -2.39
CA PRO A 112 18.08 1.81 -1.13
C PRO A 112 19.49 2.36 -0.91
N LEU A 113 20.30 2.49 -1.98
CA LEU A 113 21.62 3.12 -1.90
C LEU A 113 21.48 4.63 -1.66
N THR A 114 20.51 5.27 -2.30
CA THR A 114 20.17 6.68 -2.03
C THR A 114 19.80 6.86 -0.57
N ALA A 115 19.01 5.96 0.00
CA ALA A 115 18.64 5.98 1.41
C ALA A 115 19.86 5.90 2.34
N LEU A 116 20.82 5.03 2.04
CA LEU A 116 22.08 4.93 2.81
C LEU A 116 22.91 6.23 2.74
N VAL A 117 23.00 6.85 1.58
CA VAL A 117 23.71 8.12 1.42
C VAL A 117 23.04 9.24 2.23
N LEU A 118 21.72 9.35 2.14
CA LEU A 118 20.96 10.36 2.89
C LEU A 118 21.07 10.13 4.40
N SER A 119 20.93 8.90 4.85
CA SER A 119 21.09 8.51 6.26
C SER A 119 22.50 8.83 6.77
N SER A 120 23.54 8.53 5.98
CA SER A 120 24.94 8.87 6.35
C SER A 120 25.20 10.38 6.41
N ALA A 121 24.40 11.17 5.72
CA ALA A 121 24.41 12.63 5.80
C ALA A 121 23.57 13.19 6.97
N GLY A 122 23.02 12.31 7.83
CA GLY A 122 22.24 12.69 8.99
C GLY A 122 20.79 13.08 8.71
N LEU A 123 20.25 12.65 7.57
CA LEU A 123 18.83 12.81 7.22
C LEU A 123 18.07 11.52 7.55
N PRO A 124 17.02 11.56 8.39
CA PRO A 124 16.21 10.37 8.64
C PRO A 124 15.53 9.89 7.36
N VAL A 125 15.63 8.59 7.09
CA VAL A 125 15.03 7.95 5.94
C VAL A 125 14.14 6.80 6.38
N VAL A 126 12.89 6.80 5.90
CA VAL A 126 11.94 5.72 6.10
C VAL A 126 11.59 5.11 4.75
N LEU A 127 11.84 3.81 4.60
CA LEU A 127 11.42 3.04 3.45
C LEU A 127 10.31 2.07 3.86
N GLN A 128 9.44 1.77 2.91
CA GLN A 128 8.46 0.70 3.05
C GLN A 128 8.72 -0.35 1.97
N GLY A 129 8.41 -1.62 2.28
CA GLY A 129 8.59 -2.70 1.33
C GLY A 129 8.05 -4.03 1.80
N ALA A 130 8.18 -5.02 0.95
CA ALA A 130 7.90 -6.42 1.24
C ALA A 130 9.01 -7.30 0.67
N GLY A 131 8.87 -8.61 0.84
CA GLY A 131 9.67 -9.59 0.10
C GLY A 131 9.31 -9.64 -1.39
N ARG A 132 9.71 -10.71 -2.08
CA ARG A 132 9.27 -10.95 -3.46
C ARG A 132 7.80 -11.31 -3.50
N ILE A 133 6.99 -10.39 -4.00
CA ILE A 133 5.54 -10.56 -4.11
C ILE A 133 5.09 -10.49 -5.58
N PRO A 134 3.89 -11.05 -5.89
CA PRO A 134 3.32 -10.89 -7.22
C PRO A 134 3.01 -9.41 -7.53
N VAL A 135 3.00 -9.02 -8.78
CA VAL A 135 3.01 -9.83 -10.00
C VAL A 135 4.43 -9.97 -10.56
N LYS A 136 5.35 -9.11 -10.13
CA LYS A 136 6.66 -9.02 -10.77
C LYS A 136 7.71 -9.94 -10.15
N TYR A 137 7.61 -10.23 -8.85
CA TYR A 137 8.66 -10.96 -8.11
C TYR A 137 10.06 -10.37 -8.33
N GLY A 138 10.11 -9.04 -8.44
CA GLY A 138 11.32 -8.29 -8.73
C GLY A 138 12.25 -8.19 -7.52
N ILE A 139 13.45 -7.66 -7.75
CA ILE A 139 14.41 -7.37 -6.69
C ILE A 139 13.85 -6.25 -5.79
N THR A 140 13.88 -6.47 -4.49
CA THR A 140 13.32 -5.59 -3.47
C THR A 140 14.42 -4.83 -2.71
N ALA A 141 14.03 -3.76 -1.98
CA ALA A 141 14.95 -3.04 -1.11
C ALA A 141 15.52 -3.94 -0.01
N GLN A 142 14.68 -4.81 0.57
CA GLN A 142 15.11 -5.75 1.60
C GLN A 142 16.25 -6.65 1.11
N GLU A 143 16.15 -7.21 -0.10
CA GLU A 143 17.19 -8.07 -0.66
C GLU A 143 18.50 -7.32 -0.87
N LEU A 144 18.42 -6.08 -1.37
CA LEU A 144 19.63 -5.25 -1.55
C LEU A 144 20.29 -4.92 -0.21
N PHE A 145 19.53 -4.56 0.80
CA PHE A 145 20.07 -4.35 2.14
C PHE A 145 20.69 -5.64 2.70
N ALA A 146 20.05 -6.79 2.51
CA ALA A 146 20.60 -8.08 2.93
C ALA A 146 21.93 -8.42 2.23
N CYS A 147 22.05 -8.13 0.93
CA CYS A 147 23.31 -8.29 0.20
C CYS A 147 24.43 -7.39 0.75
N LEU A 148 24.09 -6.26 1.35
CA LEU A 148 25.03 -5.35 2.02
C LEU A 148 25.27 -5.72 3.49
N GLY A 149 24.73 -6.86 3.96
CA GLY A 149 24.84 -7.30 5.35
C GLY A 149 23.84 -6.67 6.31
N LEU A 150 22.88 -5.90 5.82
CA LEU A 150 21.86 -5.22 6.62
C LEU A 150 20.57 -6.03 6.66
N GLN A 151 20.37 -6.82 7.73
CA GLN A 151 19.16 -7.64 7.94
C GLN A 151 18.07 -6.80 8.60
N LEU A 152 17.22 -6.15 7.79
CA LEU A 152 16.18 -5.21 8.23
C LEU A 152 14.79 -5.84 8.34
N ALA A 153 14.52 -6.95 7.67
CA ALA A 153 13.27 -7.71 7.79
C ALA A 153 13.28 -8.66 8.99
N GLY A 154 12.10 -9.11 9.45
CA GLY A 154 11.94 -9.98 10.62
C GLY A 154 12.23 -9.24 11.93
N ARG A 155 11.97 -7.94 11.99
CA ARG A 155 12.26 -7.10 13.17
C ARG A 155 10.96 -6.52 13.73
N SER A 156 10.96 -6.24 15.05
CA SER A 156 9.82 -5.56 15.66
C SER A 156 9.80 -4.06 15.34
N VAL A 157 8.65 -3.42 15.52
CA VAL A 157 8.49 -1.97 15.30
C VAL A 157 9.42 -1.17 16.22
N GLU A 158 9.59 -1.62 17.48
CA GLU A 158 10.48 -0.99 18.46
C GLU A 158 11.94 -1.04 18.01
N TRP A 159 12.36 -2.17 17.42
CA TRP A 159 13.71 -2.29 16.86
C TRP A 159 13.89 -1.33 15.67
N VAL A 160 12.90 -1.25 14.79
CA VAL A 160 12.93 -0.33 13.63
C VAL A 160 13.00 1.12 14.09
N GLN A 161 12.20 1.50 15.10
CA GLN A 161 12.23 2.84 15.68
C GLN A 161 13.59 3.13 16.33
N ALA A 162 14.15 2.17 17.07
CA ALA A 162 15.47 2.34 17.69
C ALA A 162 16.57 2.53 16.64
N LYS A 163 16.49 1.82 15.50
CA LYS A 163 17.44 2.00 14.38
C LYS A 163 17.27 3.32 13.67
N LEU A 164 16.03 3.77 13.47
CA LEU A 164 15.76 5.10 12.93
C LEU A 164 16.39 6.19 13.81
N ASN A 165 16.29 6.07 15.12
CA ASN A 165 16.88 7.01 16.06
C ASN A 165 18.43 6.96 16.09
N ALA A 166 19.02 5.78 15.90
CA ALA A 166 20.46 5.59 16.02
C ALA A 166 21.24 5.80 14.73
N CYS A 167 20.61 5.50 13.59
CA CYS A 167 21.28 5.45 12.28
C CYS A 167 20.54 6.25 11.19
N ASP A 168 19.48 6.98 11.52
CA ASP A 168 18.67 7.73 10.57
C ASP A 168 18.10 6.86 9.41
N LEU A 169 17.93 5.54 9.63
CA LEU A 169 17.44 4.60 8.60
C LEU A 169 16.43 3.62 9.18
N ALA A 170 15.29 3.50 8.51
CA ALA A 170 14.27 2.50 8.82
C ALA A 170 13.73 1.82 7.56
N LEU A 171 13.48 0.51 7.65
CA LEU A 171 12.68 -0.24 6.68
C LEU A 171 11.44 -0.80 7.40
N VAL A 172 10.27 -0.34 6.98
CA VAL A 172 9.00 -0.93 7.36
C VAL A 172 8.70 -2.08 6.40
N HIS A 173 8.78 -3.30 6.90
CA HIS A 173 8.57 -4.51 6.13
C HIS A 173 7.12 -4.98 6.32
N GLN A 174 6.31 -4.96 5.25
CA GLN A 174 4.86 -5.20 5.33
C GLN A 174 4.49 -6.51 6.06
N PRO A 175 5.12 -7.68 5.77
CA PRO A 175 4.79 -8.90 6.48
C PRO A 175 4.96 -8.84 8.00
N ASP A 176 5.94 -8.04 8.48
CA ASP A 176 6.23 -7.91 9.90
C ASP A 176 5.38 -6.83 10.59
N HIS A 177 5.07 -5.74 9.87
CA HIS A 177 4.56 -4.51 10.49
C HIS A 177 3.13 -4.14 10.07
N LEU A 178 2.60 -4.76 9.01
CA LEU A 178 1.22 -4.62 8.56
C LEU A 178 0.72 -5.96 8.00
N PRO A 179 0.69 -7.03 8.84
CA PRO A 179 0.38 -8.38 8.39
C PRO A 179 -1.02 -8.52 7.81
N ASP A 180 -1.98 -7.69 8.22
CA ASP A 180 -3.31 -7.69 7.64
C ASP A 180 -3.28 -7.37 6.13
N ALA A 181 -2.43 -6.45 5.70
CA ALA A 181 -2.25 -6.13 4.28
C ALA A 181 -1.61 -7.29 3.49
N GLU A 182 -0.80 -8.12 4.15
CA GLU A 182 -0.20 -9.30 3.54
C GLU A 182 -1.26 -10.33 3.15
N THR A 183 -2.39 -10.39 3.84
CA THR A 183 -3.51 -11.29 3.51
C THR A 183 -4.12 -11.01 2.14
N LEU A 184 -3.88 -9.82 1.58
CA LEU A 184 -4.37 -9.43 0.25
C LEU A 184 -3.39 -9.75 -0.89
N ILE A 185 -2.15 -10.16 -0.57
CA ILE A 185 -1.13 -10.49 -1.58
C ILE A 185 -1.52 -11.68 -2.47
N PRO A 186 -2.10 -12.79 -1.96
CA PRO A 186 -2.52 -13.91 -2.80
C PRO A 186 -3.48 -13.51 -3.93
N TYR A 187 -4.33 -12.51 -3.70
CA TYR A 187 -5.23 -12.02 -4.75
C TYR A 187 -4.49 -11.36 -5.93
N ARG A 188 -3.27 -10.86 -5.74
CA ARG A 188 -2.43 -10.37 -6.86
C ARG A 188 -2.00 -11.51 -7.76
N GLU A 189 -1.66 -12.65 -7.15
CA GLU A 189 -1.30 -13.88 -7.89
C GLU A 189 -2.50 -14.39 -8.66
N ASP A 190 -3.62 -14.62 -7.98
CA ASP A 190 -4.86 -15.14 -8.57
C ASP A 190 -5.37 -14.26 -9.74
N LEU A 191 -5.29 -12.95 -9.59
CA LEU A 191 -5.70 -12.00 -10.62
C LEU A 191 -4.67 -11.82 -11.74
N GLY A 192 -3.41 -12.18 -11.52
CA GLY A 192 -2.30 -11.91 -12.43
C GLY A 192 -2.13 -10.42 -12.72
N LYS A 193 -2.60 -9.54 -11.83
CA LYS A 193 -2.60 -8.08 -12.01
C LYS A 193 -2.33 -7.35 -10.71
N ARG A 194 -1.65 -6.20 -10.82
CA ARG A 194 -1.49 -5.27 -9.69
C ARG A 194 -2.84 -4.58 -9.43
N PRO A 195 -3.46 -4.78 -8.26
CA PRO A 195 -4.70 -4.08 -7.92
C PRO A 195 -4.42 -2.61 -7.57
N PRO A 196 -5.46 -1.76 -7.43
CA PRO A 196 -5.28 -0.38 -6.99
C PRO A 196 -4.56 -0.22 -5.65
N LEU A 197 -4.63 -1.22 -4.78
CA LEU A 197 -3.86 -1.28 -3.52
C LEU A 197 -2.35 -1.12 -3.74
N ALA A 198 -1.82 -1.54 -4.90
CA ALA A 198 -0.42 -1.30 -5.26
C ALA A 198 -0.09 0.19 -5.46
N SER A 199 -1.09 1.07 -5.57
CA SER A 199 -0.87 2.52 -5.56
C SER A 199 -0.61 3.03 -4.15
N LEU A 200 -1.17 2.40 -3.12
CA LEU A 200 -0.94 2.78 -1.72
C LEU A 200 0.52 2.62 -1.33
N GLU A 201 1.19 1.59 -1.87
CA GLU A 201 2.62 1.36 -1.65
C GLU A 201 3.49 2.55 -2.05
N LEU A 202 3.01 3.36 -3.02
CA LEU A 202 3.70 4.54 -3.52
C LEU A 202 3.35 5.81 -2.75
N LEU A 203 2.23 5.82 -2.04
CA LEU A 203 1.63 7.02 -1.45
C LEU A 203 1.63 7.00 0.08
N TRP A 204 1.85 5.83 0.69
CA TRP A 204 1.85 5.68 2.14
C TRP A 204 3.25 5.92 2.73
N THR A 205 3.27 6.45 3.94
CA THR A 205 4.44 6.47 4.80
C THR A 205 4.06 6.07 6.23
N ALA A 206 4.98 5.37 6.90
CA ALA A 206 4.87 5.07 8.32
C ALA A 206 5.39 6.22 9.21
N HIS A 207 6.05 7.24 8.65
CA HIS A 207 6.57 8.36 9.42
C HIS A 207 5.44 9.29 9.84
N GLN A 208 5.45 9.68 11.11
CA GLN A 208 4.58 10.70 11.67
C GLN A 208 5.35 12.02 11.82
N GLY A 209 4.73 13.11 11.48
CA GLY A 209 5.35 14.43 11.51
C GLY A 209 5.83 14.90 10.13
N GLU A 210 6.65 15.95 10.11
CA GLU A 210 7.12 16.56 8.88
C GLU A 210 8.01 15.60 8.08
N HIS A 211 7.73 15.44 6.80
CA HIS A 211 8.52 14.60 5.91
C HIS A 211 8.39 15.03 4.45
N LEU A 212 9.34 14.63 3.63
CA LEU A 212 9.25 14.63 2.17
C LEU A 212 8.89 13.23 1.69
N LEU A 213 7.70 13.07 1.11
CA LEU A 213 7.31 11.82 0.47
C LEU A 213 7.85 11.77 -0.97
N VAL A 214 8.76 10.84 -1.23
CA VAL A 214 9.27 10.57 -2.58
C VAL A 214 8.48 9.42 -3.19
N SER A 215 7.67 9.69 -4.21
CA SER A 215 6.79 8.72 -4.86
C SER A 215 7.15 8.49 -6.32
N GLY A 216 7.20 7.21 -6.73
CA GLY A 216 7.50 6.83 -8.11
C GLY A 216 6.25 6.75 -8.98
N PHE A 217 6.35 7.15 -10.25
CA PHE A 217 5.29 6.96 -11.23
C PHE A 217 5.86 6.57 -12.61
N VAL A 218 4.99 6.10 -13.50
CA VAL A 218 5.33 5.78 -14.90
C VAL A 218 4.40 6.54 -15.86
N HIS A 219 3.11 6.60 -15.54
CA HIS A 219 2.08 7.17 -16.40
C HIS A 219 1.55 8.49 -15.82
N PRO A 220 1.61 9.62 -16.58
CA PRO A 220 1.14 10.93 -16.11
C PRO A 220 -0.30 10.95 -15.54
N PRO A 221 -1.29 10.22 -16.11
CA PRO A 221 -2.62 10.20 -15.50
C PRO A 221 -2.67 9.55 -14.11
N THR A 222 -1.75 8.62 -13.83
CA THR A 222 -1.62 8.00 -12.50
C THR A 222 -1.00 8.99 -11.52
N GLU A 223 0.02 9.71 -11.96
CA GLU A 223 0.64 10.79 -11.19
C GLU A 223 -0.37 11.87 -10.79
N ALA A 224 -1.16 12.36 -11.75
CA ALA A 224 -2.15 13.41 -11.49
C ALA A 224 -3.21 12.98 -10.45
N ARG A 225 -3.60 11.69 -10.44
CA ARG A 225 -4.49 11.14 -9.40
C ARG A 225 -3.78 11.03 -8.05
N ALA A 226 -2.53 10.59 -8.07
CA ALA A 226 -1.71 10.48 -6.86
C ALA A 226 -1.56 11.85 -6.17
N TRP A 227 -1.24 12.89 -6.92
CA TRP A 227 -1.16 14.25 -6.39
C TRP A 227 -2.45 14.69 -5.71
N LYS A 228 -3.60 14.50 -6.36
CA LYS A 228 -4.90 14.84 -5.79
C LYS A 228 -5.23 14.01 -4.53
N ALA A 229 -4.88 12.73 -4.53
CA ALA A 229 -5.09 11.88 -3.38
C ALA A 229 -4.23 12.30 -2.18
N LEU A 230 -2.97 12.64 -2.43
CA LEU A 230 -2.04 13.12 -1.41
C LEU A 230 -2.45 14.48 -0.85
N ASP A 231 -2.91 15.41 -1.69
CA ASP A 231 -3.48 16.69 -1.27
C ASP A 231 -4.69 16.50 -0.35
N LEU A 232 -5.65 15.64 -0.74
CA LEU A 232 -6.80 15.27 0.09
C LEU A 232 -6.38 14.56 1.40
N ALA A 233 -5.25 13.88 1.41
CA ALA A 233 -4.68 13.21 2.57
C ALA A 233 -3.87 14.16 3.47
N GLY A 234 -3.71 15.43 3.09
CA GLY A 234 -2.95 16.43 3.83
C GLY A 234 -1.43 16.33 3.68
N GLU A 235 -0.93 15.65 2.65
CA GLU A 235 0.50 15.62 2.35
C GLU A 235 0.95 16.95 1.73
N THR A 236 1.88 17.62 2.38
CA THR A 236 2.34 18.96 1.98
C THR A 236 3.63 18.95 1.19
N ASN A 237 4.50 17.97 1.41
CA ASN A 237 5.82 17.89 0.79
C ASN A 237 5.94 16.58 0.01
N VAL A 238 5.73 16.63 -1.30
CA VAL A 238 5.76 15.47 -2.19
C VAL A 238 6.70 15.73 -3.37
N LEU A 239 7.57 14.75 -3.63
CA LEU A 239 8.40 14.71 -4.83
C LEU A 239 8.03 13.47 -5.64
N THR A 240 7.56 13.67 -6.88
CA THR A 240 7.33 12.55 -7.79
C THR A 240 8.51 12.32 -8.71
N VAL A 241 8.89 11.06 -8.87
CA VAL A 241 10.00 10.63 -9.71
C VAL A 241 9.51 9.71 -10.81
N LYS A 242 9.71 10.11 -12.07
CA LYS A 242 9.34 9.29 -13.22
C LYS A 242 10.25 8.08 -13.34
N GLY A 243 9.65 6.89 -13.29
CA GLY A 243 10.32 5.63 -13.60
C GLY A 243 10.29 5.30 -15.10
N LEU A 244 11.23 4.48 -15.53
CA LEU A 244 11.28 3.90 -16.88
C LEU A 244 10.42 2.64 -16.98
#